data_e6609ab4d0d48898fe9833eae91bc6a6
#
_entry.id   e6609ab4d0d48898fe9833eae91bc6a6
#
_cell.length_a   1.000
_cell.length_b   1.000
_cell.length_c   1.000
_cell.angle_alpha   90.00
_cell.angle_beta   90.00
_cell.angle_gamma   90.00
#
_symmetry.space_group_name_H-M   'P 1'
#
loop_
_entity.id
_entity.type
_entity.pdbx_description
1 polymer ?
#
loop_
_entity_poly.entity_id
_entity_poly.type
_entity_poly.pdbx_seq_one_letter_code
_entity_poly.pdbx_strand_id
1 'polypeptide(L)'
;MSAAAALRPREALRADHRPAGVFGRDDVHGDLVLGCDVVIVGSGAGGATMAAELAEGGLDVVVVEEGRYYSTRDFTANASQAVRQMYRAGGATIALGDPPVMYQEGSVVGGSTVINGGMAWRTPEKVLERWHHEHDLDGL
;
A
#
# COMPACT_ATOMS: atom_id res chain seq x y z
N MET A 1 -2.10 -34.92 2.01
CA MET A 1 -1.77 -33.99 0.94
C MET A 1 -2.98 -33.10 0.73
N SER A 2 -3.00 -31.90 1.31
CA SER A 2 -4.09 -30.95 1.15
C SER A 2 -3.95 -30.32 -0.24
N ALA A 3 -5.01 -30.38 -1.04
CA ALA A 3 -5.04 -29.71 -2.35
C ALA A 3 -5.00 -28.21 -2.11
N ALA A 4 -3.90 -27.57 -2.49
CA ALA A 4 -3.82 -26.10 -2.52
C ALA A 4 -4.94 -25.57 -3.41
N ALA A 5 -5.85 -24.79 -2.83
CA ALA A 5 -6.89 -24.15 -3.59
C ALA A 5 -6.25 -23.09 -4.49
N ALA A 6 -6.18 -23.35 -5.79
CA ALA A 6 -5.67 -22.39 -6.76
C ALA A 6 -6.69 -21.25 -6.88
N LEU A 7 -6.32 -20.05 -6.41
CA LEU A 7 -7.05 -18.83 -6.68
C LEU A 7 -6.93 -18.53 -8.18
N ARG A 8 -8.05 -18.57 -8.90
CA ARG A 8 -8.08 -18.18 -10.32
C ARG A 8 -8.43 -16.71 -10.44
N PRO A 9 -7.69 -15.93 -11.26
CA PRO A 9 -8.09 -14.57 -11.59
C PRO A 9 -9.49 -14.60 -12.21
N ARG A 10 -10.42 -13.85 -11.68
CA ARG A 10 -11.74 -13.65 -12.31
C ARG A 10 -11.67 -12.38 -13.13
N GLU A 11 -12.01 -12.47 -14.40
CA GLU A 11 -11.97 -11.37 -15.40
C GLU A 11 -13.00 -10.25 -15.17
N ALA A 12 -13.76 -10.27 -14.08
CA ALA A 12 -14.79 -9.27 -13.80
C ALA A 12 -14.55 -8.60 -12.43
N LEU A 13 -14.92 -7.34 -12.33
CA LEU A 13 -15.07 -6.67 -11.03
C LEU A 13 -16.04 -7.49 -10.16
N ARG A 14 -15.64 -7.77 -8.93
CA ARG A 14 -16.49 -8.45 -7.96
C ARG A 14 -17.64 -7.51 -7.54
N ALA A 15 -18.65 -8.07 -6.90
CA ALA A 15 -19.76 -7.29 -6.34
C ALA A 15 -19.28 -6.22 -5.33
N ASP A 16 -18.12 -6.44 -4.70
CA ASP A 16 -17.44 -5.52 -3.80
C ASP A 16 -16.48 -4.54 -4.50
N HIS A 17 -16.53 -4.47 -5.84
CA HIS A 17 -15.72 -3.59 -6.69
C HIS A 17 -14.19 -3.83 -6.63
N ARG A 18 -13.73 -4.95 -6.09
CA ARG A 18 -12.32 -5.32 -6.13
C ARG A 18 -11.87 -5.74 -7.53
N PRO A 19 -10.70 -5.30 -7.99
CA PRO A 19 -10.12 -5.78 -9.25
C PRO A 19 -9.88 -7.29 -9.23
N ALA A 20 -9.81 -7.89 -10.41
CA ALA A 20 -9.36 -9.27 -10.55
C ALA A 20 -7.95 -9.43 -9.95
N GLY A 21 -7.72 -10.56 -9.27
CA GLY A 21 -6.44 -10.83 -8.59
C GLY A 21 -6.30 -10.21 -7.20
N VAL A 22 -7.22 -9.34 -6.77
CA VAL A 22 -7.25 -8.83 -5.39
C VAL A 22 -8.16 -9.72 -4.53
N PHE A 23 -7.58 -10.33 -3.49
CA PHE A 23 -8.25 -11.22 -2.56
C PHE A 23 -8.28 -10.58 -1.17
N GLY A 24 -9.41 -10.63 -0.51
CA GLY A 24 -9.56 -10.20 0.87
C GLY A 24 -9.71 -11.41 1.81
N ARG A 25 -9.77 -11.13 3.10
CA ARG A 25 -9.92 -12.13 4.14
C ARG A 25 -11.08 -13.10 3.88
N ASP A 26 -12.20 -12.59 3.37
CA ASP A 26 -13.42 -13.38 3.16
C ASP A 26 -13.32 -14.32 1.95
N ASP A 27 -12.27 -14.20 1.13
CA ASP A 27 -12.02 -15.08 -0.02
C ASP A 27 -11.11 -16.27 0.35
N VAL A 28 -10.46 -16.20 1.51
CA VAL A 28 -9.50 -17.20 1.95
C VAL A 28 -10.13 -18.06 3.05
N HIS A 29 -10.35 -19.33 2.75
CA HIS A 29 -10.91 -20.30 3.66
C HIS A 29 -9.85 -21.37 3.98
N GLY A 30 -9.25 -21.28 5.17
CA GLY A 30 -8.16 -22.14 5.61
C GLY A 30 -6.79 -21.66 5.17
N ASP A 31 -5.81 -22.56 5.16
CA ASP A 31 -4.45 -22.26 4.77
C ASP A 31 -4.35 -22.06 3.25
N LEU A 32 -3.72 -20.97 2.83
CA LEU A 32 -3.46 -20.66 1.44
C LEU A 32 -1.96 -20.76 1.16
N VAL A 33 -1.59 -21.57 0.18
CA VAL A 33 -0.22 -21.68 -0.31
C VAL A 33 -0.19 -21.23 -1.77
N LEU A 34 0.56 -20.19 -2.06
CA LEU A 34 0.76 -19.64 -3.40
C LEU A 34 2.21 -19.83 -3.82
N GLY A 35 2.44 -20.22 -5.09
CA GLY A 35 3.76 -20.17 -5.72
C GLY A 35 3.87 -18.91 -6.54
N CYS A 36 5.01 -18.24 -6.48
CA CYS A 36 5.34 -17.06 -7.27
C CYS A 36 6.86 -16.90 -7.37
N ASP A 37 7.32 -16.04 -8.29
CA ASP A 37 8.74 -15.69 -8.38
C ASP A 37 9.14 -14.72 -7.29
N VAL A 38 8.26 -13.76 -6.95
CA VAL A 38 8.54 -12.70 -5.97
C VAL A 38 7.33 -12.47 -5.05
N VAL A 39 7.60 -12.39 -3.75
CA VAL A 39 6.63 -11.92 -2.74
C VAL A 39 7.04 -10.52 -2.28
N ILE A 40 6.09 -9.58 -2.34
CA ILE A 40 6.25 -8.23 -1.83
C ILE A 40 5.36 -8.05 -0.61
N VAL A 41 5.91 -7.57 0.48
CA VAL A 41 5.18 -7.27 1.71
C VAL A 41 4.89 -5.78 1.79
N GLY A 42 3.61 -5.44 1.75
CA GLY A 42 3.10 -4.08 1.72
C GLY A 42 2.91 -3.53 0.31
N SER A 43 1.75 -2.93 0.07
CA SER A 43 1.35 -2.33 -1.21
C SER A 43 1.45 -0.79 -1.23
N GLY A 44 2.22 -0.21 -0.32
CA GLY A 44 2.50 1.23 -0.30
C GLY A 44 3.32 1.68 -1.53
N ALA A 45 3.75 2.94 -1.56
CA ALA A 45 4.45 3.54 -2.70
C ALA A 45 5.61 2.68 -3.23
N GLY A 46 6.49 2.20 -2.35
CA GLY A 46 7.64 1.37 -2.75
C GLY A 46 7.22 -0.01 -3.24
N GLY A 47 6.35 -0.70 -2.48
CA GLY A 47 5.91 -2.06 -2.83
C GLY A 47 5.09 -2.10 -4.10
N ALA A 48 4.19 -1.14 -4.32
CA ALA A 48 3.39 -1.06 -5.53
C ALA A 48 4.24 -0.77 -6.77
N THR A 49 5.22 0.14 -6.67
CA THR A 49 6.15 0.44 -7.77
C THR A 49 6.98 -0.80 -8.11
N MET A 50 7.56 -1.46 -7.10
CA MET A 50 8.34 -2.68 -7.31
C MET A 50 7.50 -3.79 -7.92
N ALA A 51 6.25 -3.96 -7.46
CA ALA A 51 5.33 -4.97 -8.01
C ALA A 51 5.04 -4.72 -9.49
N ALA A 52 4.81 -3.47 -9.87
CA ALA A 52 4.54 -3.09 -11.25
C ALA A 52 5.76 -3.39 -12.15
N GLU A 53 6.94 -2.91 -11.78
CA GLU A 53 8.18 -3.11 -12.53
C GLU A 53 8.53 -4.59 -12.71
N LEU A 54 8.41 -5.39 -11.66
CA LEU A 54 8.71 -6.81 -11.73
C LEU A 54 7.68 -7.59 -12.55
N ALA A 55 6.41 -7.26 -12.42
CA ALA A 55 5.35 -7.89 -13.21
C ALA A 55 5.43 -7.50 -14.69
N GLU A 56 5.75 -6.24 -15.01
CA GLU A 56 6.03 -5.79 -16.39
C GLU A 56 7.28 -6.48 -16.95
N GLY A 57 8.25 -6.81 -16.10
CA GLY A 57 9.41 -7.64 -16.44
C GLY A 57 9.08 -9.12 -16.67
N GLY A 58 7.83 -9.54 -16.48
CA GLY A 58 7.35 -10.90 -16.75
C GLY A 58 7.46 -11.87 -15.59
N LEU A 59 7.74 -11.38 -14.37
CA LEU A 59 7.78 -12.20 -13.16
C LEU A 59 6.37 -12.40 -12.59
N ASP A 60 6.13 -13.55 -11.97
CA ASP A 60 4.92 -13.82 -11.19
C ASP A 60 5.07 -13.22 -9.80
N VAL A 61 4.29 -12.18 -9.52
CA VAL A 61 4.41 -11.36 -8.31
C VAL A 61 3.19 -11.49 -7.43
N VAL A 62 3.41 -11.81 -6.15
CA VAL A 62 2.37 -11.76 -5.12
C VAL A 62 2.65 -10.62 -4.17
N VAL A 63 1.65 -9.77 -3.95
CA VAL A 63 1.71 -8.69 -2.96
C VAL A 63 0.85 -9.07 -1.76
N VAL A 64 1.44 -9.05 -0.57
CA VAL A 64 0.75 -9.29 0.71
C VAL A 64 0.57 -7.96 1.42
N GLU A 65 -0.69 -7.58 1.68
CA GLU A 65 -1.06 -6.32 2.32
C GLU A 65 -1.92 -6.58 3.56
N GLU A 66 -1.63 -5.88 4.65
CA GLU A 66 -2.41 -6.02 5.90
C GLU A 66 -3.75 -5.30 5.85
N GLY A 67 -3.81 -4.22 5.07
CA GLY A 67 -4.97 -3.36 4.96
C GLY A 67 -6.00 -3.89 3.96
N ARG A 68 -7.22 -3.36 4.05
CA ARG A 68 -8.31 -3.71 3.13
C ARG A 68 -8.19 -2.93 1.83
N TYR A 69 -8.77 -3.49 0.77
CA TYR A 69 -9.00 -2.75 -0.46
C TYR A 69 -10.21 -1.81 -0.30
N TYR A 70 -10.02 -0.55 -0.69
CA TYR A 70 -11.07 0.45 -0.80
C TYR A 70 -11.05 1.05 -2.21
N SER A 71 -12.19 1.04 -2.87
CA SER A 71 -12.39 1.76 -4.12
C SER A 71 -12.82 3.21 -3.83
N THR A 72 -12.81 4.06 -4.83
CA THR A 72 -13.32 5.44 -4.70
C THR A 72 -14.80 5.51 -4.26
N ARG A 73 -15.55 4.43 -4.47
CA ARG A 73 -16.97 4.32 -4.05
C ARG A 73 -17.14 4.07 -2.55
N ASP A 74 -16.07 3.55 -1.91
CA ASP A 74 -16.08 3.25 -0.48
C ASP A 74 -15.66 4.47 0.35
N PHE A 75 -15.17 5.52 -0.29
CA PHE A 75 -14.76 6.73 0.40
C PHE A 75 -15.98 7.49 0.91
N THR A 76 -15.89 7.94 2.16
CA THR A 76 -16.93 8.68 2.85
C THR A 76 -16.50 10.10 3.18
N ALA A 77 -17.43 11.04 3.18
CA ALA A 77 -17.19 12.40 3.67
C ALA A 77 -17.04 12.45 5.22
N ASN A 78 -17.33 11.35 5.92
CA ASN A 78 -17.15 11.26 7.37
C ASN A 78 -15.70 10.97 7.71
N ALA A 79 -14.92 12.01 8.01
CA ALA A 79 -13.50 11.90 8.34
C ALA A 79 -13.21 10.94 9.49
N SER A 80 -14.03 10.94 10.56
CA SER A 80 -13.84 10.03 11.69
C SER A 80 -14.02 8.56 11.31
N GLN A 81 -14.93 8.28 10.39
CA GLN A 81 -15.13 6.93 9.86
C GLN A 81 -13.95 6.53 8.97
N ALA A 82 -13.51 7.40 8.07
CA ALA A 82 -12.35 7.16 7.19
C ALA A 82 -11.09 6.87 8.01
N VAL A 83 -10.82 7.67 9.03
CA VAL A 83 -9.65 7.46 9.91
C VAL A 83 -9.71 6.10 10.60
N ARG A 84 -10.86 5.72 11.17
CA ARG A 84 -10.99 4.41 11.83
C ARG A 84 -10.84 3.22 10.88
N GLN A 85 -11.22 3.39 9.62
CA GLN A 85 -11.23 2.28 8.65
C GLN A 85 -9.94 2.15 7.88
N MET A 86 -9.27 3.26 7.57
CA MET A 86 -8.17 3.30 6.62
C MET A 86 -6.81 3.61 7.24
N TYR A 87 -6.78 4.08 8.48
CA TYR A 87 -5.54 4.41 9.17
C TYR A 87 -5.13 3.31 10.14
N ARG A 88 -3.84 3.04 10.22
CA ARG A 88 -3.26 2.13 11.21
C ARG A 88 -3.59 2.62 12.61
N ALA A 89 -4.02 1.71 13.48
CA ALA A 89 -4.45 2.00 14.86
C ALA A 89 -5.45 3.17 14.97
N GLY A 90 -6.32 3.37 13.95
CA GLY A 90 -7.27 4.48 13.93
C GLY A 90 -6.61 5.86 13.91
N GLY A 91 -5.41 5.98 13.37
CA GLY A 91 -4.62 7.22 13.30
C GLY A 91 -3.82 7.55 14.56
N ALA A 92 -3.72 6.61 15.52
CA ALA A 92 -3.01 6.82 16.78
C ALA A 92 -1.62 6.14 16.78
N THR A 93 -0.79 6.43 15.78
CA THR A 93 0.58 5.94 15.69
C THR A 93 1.59 6.95 16.21
N ILE A 94 2.58 6.49 16.98
CA ILE A 94 3.60 7.33 17.59
C ILE A 94 4.99 6.72 17.35
N ALA A 95 5.91 7.52 16.82
CA ALA A 95 7.33 7.20 16.82
C ALA A 95 7.92 7.60 18.17
N LEU A 96 8.47 6.61 18.89
CA LEU A 96 9.10 6.85 20.17
C LEU A 96 10.47 7.51 19.95
N GLY A 97 10.72 8.60 20.66
CA GLY A 97 11.94 9.37 20.57
C GLY A 97 11.91 10.53 21.58
N ASP A 98 12.88 11.42 21.48
CA ASP A 98 12.93 12.64 22.29
C ASP A 98 13.03 13.86 21.36
N PRO A 99 11.91 14.59 21.15
CA PRO A 99 10.54 14.29 21.60
C PRO A 99 9.86 13.17 20.79
N PRO A 100 8.81 12.53 21.32
CA PRO A 100 8.00 11.60 20.56
C PRO A 100 7.23 12.33 19.46
N VAL A 101 7.08 11.69 18.29
CA VAL A 101 6.40 12.27 17.13
C VAL A 101 5.16 11.45 16.79
N MET A 102 3.99 12.09 16.78
CA MET A 102 2.78 11.48 16.23
C MET A 102 2.85 11.50 14.70
N TYR A 103 2.51 10.38 14.09
CA TYR A 103 2.44 10.26 12.65
C TYR A 103 1.23 9.42 12.23
N GLN A 104 0.90 9.44 10.96
CA GLN A 104 -0.25 8.70 10.43
C GLN A 104 0.20 7.78 9.31
N GLU A 105 -0.27 6.54 9.35
CA GLU A 105 -0.04 5.52 8.33
C GLU A 105 -1.36 4.98 7.81
N GLY A 106 -1.39 4.68 6.51
CA GLY A 106 -2.48 3.95 5.91
C GLY A 106 -2.36 2.46 6.19
N SER A 107 -3.49 1.83 6.53
CA SER A 107 -3.66 0.38 6.58
C SER A 107 -4.70 -0.02 5.54
N VAL A 108 -4.33 0.15 4.28
CA VAL A 108 -5.18 -0.09 3.10
C VAL A 108 -4.29 -0.55 1.94
N VAL A 109 -4.86 -1.22 0.97
CA VAL A 109 -4.18 -1.48 -0.31
C VAL A 109 -3.78 -0.15 -0.95
N GLY A 110 -2.49 0.04 -1.23
CA GLY A 110 -1.89 1.30 -1.64
C GLY A 110 -1.23 2.10 -0.51
N GLY A 111 -1.40 1.66 0.74
CA GLY A 111 -0.74 2.25 1.92
C GLY A 111 -1.06 3.72 2.15
N SER A 112 -0.10 4.46 2.70
CA SER A 112 -0.26 5.88 3.02
C SER A 112 -0.47 6.78 1.81
N THR A 113 -0.16 6.32 0.60
CA THR A 113 -0.44 7.06 -0.63
C THR A 113 -1.93 7.20 -0.92
N VAL A 114 -2.77 6.34 -0.34
CA VAL A 114 -4.24 6.42 -0.49
C VAL A 114 -4.85 7.45 0.45
N ILE A 115 -4.27 7.62 1.63
CA ILE A 115 -4.78 8.52 2.68
C ILE A 115 -4.06 9.87 2.74
N ASN A 116 -3.18 10.16 1.79
CA ASN A 116 -2.41 11.40 1.76
C ASN A 116 -3.31 12.65 1.63
N GLY A 117 -2.77 13.80 2.01
CA GLY A 117 -3.47 15.09 1.91
C GLY A 117 -3.47 15.70 0.50
N GLY A 118 -2.97 15.01 -0.52
CA GLY A 118 -2.88 15.51 -1.90
C GLY A 118 -1.90 16.67 -2.08
N MET A 119 -1.05 16.93 -1.10
CA MET A 119 -0.05 18.00 -1.17
C MET A 119 1.20 17.53 -1.91
N ALA A 120 1.50 18.17 -3.02
CA ALA A 120 2.72 17.96 -3.78
C ALA A 120 3.41 19.29 -4.01
N TRP A 121 4.56 19.50 -3.40
CA TRP A 121 5.34 20.71 -3.51
C TRP A 121 6.70 20.40 -4.11
N ARG A 122 7.13 21.24 -5.07
CA ARG A 122 8.51 21.19 -5.55
C ARG A 122 9.44 21.60 -4.41
N THR A 123 10.51 20.87 -4.20
CA THR A 123 11.53 21.22 -3.23
C THR A 123 12.13 22.59 -3.58
N PRO A 124 12.20 23.55 -2.64
CA PRO A 124 12.80 24.85 -2.89
C PRO A 124 14.28 24.72 -3.31
N GLU A 125 14.70 25.52 -4.28
CA GLU A 125 16.07 25.48 -4.84
C GLU A 125 17.15 25.53 -3.76
N LYS A 126 17.03 26.42 -2.79
CA LYS A 126 17.97 26.52 -1.66
C LYS A 126 18.13 25.22 -0.85
N VAL A 127 17.14 24.35 -0.87
CA VAL A 127 17.20 23.04 -0.18
C VAL A 127 17.95 22.05 -1.05
N LEU A 128 17.68 22.06 -2.37
CA LEU A 128 18.41 21.22 -3.34
C LEU A 128 19.89 21.58 -3.36
N GLU A 129 20.23 22.90 -3.40
CA GLU A 129 21.60 23.38 -3.33
C GLU A 129 22.29 22.90 -2.04
N ARG A 130 21.60 22.98 -0.89
CA ARG A 130 22.14 22.47 0.37
C ARG A 130 22.39 20.98 0.33
N TRP A 131 21.46 20.21 -0.20
CA TRP A 131 21.61 18.75 -0.31
C TRP A 131 22.76 18.38 -1.24
N HIS A 132 22.93 19.10 -2.34
CA HIS A 132 24.09 18.94 -3.21
C HIS A 132 25.41 19.19 -2.46
N HIS A 133 25.52 20.32 -1.74
CA HIS A 133 26.76 20.73 -1.07
C HIS A 133 27.07 19.92 0.20
N GLU A 134 26.08 19.56 0.99
CA GLU A 134 26.28 18.92 2.29
C GLU A 134 26.23 17.39 2.22
N HIS A 135 25.58 16.83 1.18
CA HIS A 135 25.30 15.40 1.08
C HIS A 135 25.66 14.76 -0.27
N ASP A 136 26.30 15.52 -1.16
CA ASP A 136 26.72 15.05 -2.51
C ASP A 136 25.56 14.43 -3.33
N LEU A 137 24.35 14.96 -3.19
CA LEU A 137 23.16 14.49 -3.91
C LEU A 137 23.03 15.21 -5.24
N ASP A 138 23.57 14.60 -6.30
CA ASP A 138 23.48 15.09 -7.66
C ASP A 138 22.24 14.56 -8.37
N GLY A 139 21.66 15.39 -9.24
CA GLY A 139 20.59 14.96 -10.15
C GLY A 139 19.18 14.95 -9.55
N LEU A 140 18.95 15.71 -8.49
CA LEU A 140 17.63 15.93 -7.88
C LEU A 140 16.88 17.09 -8.57
#